data_fa3b74098b89ab3a8e4a0a5fee2d17ee
#
_entry.id   fa3b74098b89ab3a8e4a0a5fee2d17ee
#
_cell.length_a   1.000
_cell.length_b   1.000
_cell.length_c   1.000
_cell.angle_alpha   90.00
_cell.angle_beta   90.00
_cell.angle_gamma   90.00
#
_symmetry.space_group_name_H-M   'P 1'
#
loop_
_entity.id
_entity.type
_entity.pdbx_description
1 polymer ?
#
loop_
_entity_poly.entity_id
_entity_poly.type
_entity_poly.pdbx_seq_one_letter_code
_entity_poly.pdbx_strand_id
1 'polypeptide(L)'
;LKDTAQVVSLTKIVEDYYNTVRHGHSFPSFYNYVEQAGERLYEVLDIQREYFDLSSFIHNCKQFTAGGFYENVCKESTLENDILNKDFVVFELTQIKKDPFLVSVIMSILFDTIESKILSDRSVRGMLVFDEYAEAQAIKDKHSGTDIHSTVAFCYQKLRKENGAIMTVIQSPAQLPDNEYTQGIISNTQLLFVLPTNDVVYDQTIERFHLKSEAQI
;
A
#
# COMPACT_ATOMS: atom_id res chain seq x y z
N LEU A 1 -9.70 -19.33 13.52
CA LEU A 1 -10.33 -20.50 12.86
C LEU A 1 -11.44 -20.08 11.88
N LYS A 2 -12.34 -19.15 12.26
CA LYS A 2 -13.42 -18.70 11.38
C LYS A 2 -12.87 -17.96 10.16
N ASP A 3 -11.90 -17.08 10.35
CA ASP A 3 -11.25 -16.33 9.26
C ASP A 3 -10.54 -17.27 8.27
N THR A 4 -9.87 -18.31 8.76
CA THR A 4 -9.23 -19.32 7.90
C THR A 4 -10.26 -20.07 7.05
N ALA A 5 -11.40 -20.47 7.62
CA ALA A 5 -12.46 -21.16 6.90
C ALA A 5 -13.11 -20.27 5.84
N GLN A 6 -13.26 -18.98 6.12
CA GLN A 6 -13.74 -17.99 5.14
C GLN A 6 -12.76 -17.86 3.97
N VAL A 7 -11.46 -17.74 4.24
CA VAL A 7 -10.42 -17.68 3.20
C VAL A 7 -10.44 -18.93 2.32
N VAL A 8 -10.50 -20.12 2.93
CA VAL A 8 -10.57 -21.40 2.19
C VAL A 8 -11.81 -21.46 1.30
N SER A 9 -12.97 -21.04 1.83
CA SER A 9 -14.22 -21.01 1.06
C SER A 9 -14.14 -20.05 -0.12
N LEU A 10 -13.60 -18.85 0.10
CA LEU A 10 -13.41 -17.86 -0.96
C LEU A 10 -12.41 -18.36 -2.02
N THR A 11 -11.33 -19.03 -1.60
CA THR A 11 -10.35 -19.62 -2.52
C THR A 11 -11.01 -20.65 -3.45
N LYS A 12 -11.85 -21.55 -2.92
CA LYS A 12 -12.61 -22.49 -3.74
C LYS A 12 -13.49 -21.80 -4.79
N ILE A 13 -14.17 -20.71 -4.39
CA ILE A 13 -15.02 -19.94 -5.30
C ILE A 13 -14.18 -19.26 -6.40
N VAL A 14 -13.03 -18.70 -6.04
CA VAL A 14 -12.11 -18.09 -7.01
C VAL A 14 -11.56 -19.11 -7.99
N GLU A 15 -11.15 -20.29 -7.52
CA GLU A 15 -10.68 -21.38 -8.38
C GLU A 15 -11.76 -21.84 -9.36
N ASP A 16 -13.00 -22.01 -8.89
CA ASP A 16 -14.13 -22.38 -9.73
C ASP A 16 -14.46 -21.31 -10.76
N TYR A 17 -14.39 -20.04 -10.38
CA TYR A 17 -14.52 -18.89 -11.30
C TYR A 17 -13.48 -18.98 -12.44
N TYR A 18 -12.20 -19.16 -12.13
CA TYR A 18 -11.16 -19.26 -13.16
C TYR A 18 -11.30 -20.52 -14.05
N ASN A 19 -11.86 -21.59 -13.52
CA ASN A 19 -12.15 -22.80 -14.29
C ASN A 19 -13.36 -22.62 -15.21
N THR A 20 -14.33 -21.80 -14.82
CA THR A 20 -15.60 -21.61 -15.52
C THR A 20 -15.55 -20.46 -16.52
N VAL A 21 -14.97 -19.32 -16.13
CA VAL A 21 -14.83 -18.12 -16.95
C VAL A 21 -13.47 -18.15 -17.62
N ARG A 22 -13.45 -18.30 -18.94
CA ARG A 22 -12.18 -18.48 -19.68
C ARG A 22 -11.45 -17.20 -20.05
N HIS A 23 -12.17 -16.06 -20.12
CA HIS A 23 -11.64 -14.78 -20.59
C HIS A 23 -12.31 -13.63 -19.84
N GLY A 24 -11.63 -12.46 -19.78
CA GLY A 24 -12.20 -11.25 -19.18
C GLY A 24 -12.25 -11.32 -17.65
N HIS A 25 -11.21 -11.89 -17.05
CA HIS A 25 -11.12 -11.96 -15.59
C HIS A 25 -10.94 -10.56 -15.00
N SER A 26 -11.89 -10.17 -14.17
CA SER A 26 -11.89 -8.92 -13.43
C SER A 26 -12.73 -9.07 -12.17
N PHE A 27 -12.61 -8.16 -11.23
CA PHE A 27 -13.44 -8.21 -10.04
C PHE A 27 -14.95 -8.08 -10.37
N PRO A 28 -15.41 -7.17 -11.25
CA PRO A 28 -16.79 -7.15 -11.68
C PRO A 28 -17.27 -8.46 -12.34
N SER A 29 -16.41 -9.10 -13.14
CA SER A 29 -16.72 -10.41 -13.74
C SER A 29 -16.86 -11.49 -12.68
N PHE A 30 -15.97 -11.51 -11.68
CA PHE A 30 -16.05 -12.42 -10.54
C PHE A 30 -17.31 -12.19 -9.70
N TYR A 31 -17.64 -10.93 -9.41
CA TYR A 31 -18.88 -10.58 -8.71
C TYR A 31 -20.11 -11.10 -9.43
N ASN A 32 -20.22 -10.85 -10.73
CA ASN A 32 -21.34 -11.33 -11.56
C ASN A 32 -21.43 -12.86 -11.57
N TYR A 33 -20.28 -13.55 -11.63
CA TYR A 33 -20.23 -15.00 -11.52
C TYR A 33 -20.80 -15.48 -10.20
N VAL A 34 -20.38 -14.90 -9.07
CA VAL A 34 -20.86 -15.26 -7.73
C VAL A 34 -22.35 -14.97 -7.57
N GLU A 35 -22.81 -13.82 -8.07
CA GLU A 35 -24.24 -13.42 -8.01
C GLU A 35 -25.12 -14.37 -8.83
N GLN A 36 -24.69 -14.76 -10.03
CA GLN A 36 -25.42 -15.70 -10.90
C GLN A 36 -25.40 -17.13 -10.40
N ALA A 37 -24.27 -17.60 -9.90
CA ALA A 37 -24.16 -18.94 -9.33
C ALA A 37 -24.99 -19.10 -8.05
N GLY A 38 -25.04 -18.03 -7.25
CA GLY A 38 -25.89 -17.96 -6.06
C GLY A 38 -25.64 -19.12 -5.10
N GLU A 39 -26.71 -19.62 -4.53
CA GLU A 39 -26.67 -20.72 -3.55
C GLU A 39 -26.09 -22.05 -4.07
N ARG A 40 -26.03 -22.23 -5.40
CA ARG A 40 -25.40 -23.40 -6.01
C ARG A 40 -23.93 -23.56 -5.60
N LEU A 41 -23.24 -22.45 -5.27
CA LEU A 41 -21.84 -22.51 -4.83
C LEU A 41 -21.66 -23.35 -3.56
N TYR A 42 -22.61 -23.33 -2.65
CA TYR A 42 -22.54 -24.13 -1.44
C TYR A 42 -22.56 -25.64 -1.72
N GLU A 43 -23.43 -26.05 -2.66
CA GLU A 43 -23.58 -27.47 -3.01
C GLU A 43 -22.43 -27.97 -3.88
N VAL A 44 -22.08 -27.21 -4.92
CA VAL A 44 -21.07 -27.63 -5.91
C VAL A 44 -19.66 -27.64 -5.31
N LEU A 45 -19.36 -26.69 -4.43
CA LEU A 45 -18.00 -26.54 -3.86
C LEU A 45 -17.89 -27.11 -2.45
N ASP A 46 -18.94 -27.73 -1.94
CA ASP A 46 -19.01 -28.24 -0.56
C ASP A 46 -18.54 -27.15 0.45
N ILE A 47 -19.22 -26.01 0.41
CA ILE A 47 -18.99 -24.88 1.31
C ILE A 47 -20.11 -24.82 2.32
N GLN A 48 -19.78 -24.80 3.60
CA GLN A 48 -20.77 -24.63 4.66
C GLN A 48 -21.16 -23.15 4.79
N ARG A 49 -22.46 -22.86 4.91
CA ARG A 49 -23.00 -21.50 5.01
C ARG A 49 -22.43 -20.69 6.19
N GLU A 50 -22.02 -21.36 7.25
CA GLU A 50 -21.40 -20.73 8.42
C GLU A 50 -19.99 -20.20 8.14
N TYR A 51 -19.31 -20.71 7.10
CA TYR A 51 -17.95 -20.31 6.72
C TYR A 51 -17.89 -19.30 5.58
N PHE A 52 -18.98 -19.12 4.85
CA PHE A 52 -19.07 -18.11 3.81
C PHE A 52 -20.49 -17.56 3.70
N ASP A 53 -20.67 -16.30 4.02
CA ASP A 53 -21.95 -15.59 3.88
C ASP A 53 -22.04 -14.93 2.50
N LEU A 54 -22.68 -15.62 1.57
CA LEU A 54 -22.87 -15.17 0.19
C LEU A 54 -23.65 -13.86 0.12
N SER A 55 -24.68 -13.69 0.94
CA SER A 55 -25.50 -12.48 0.94
C SER A 55 -24.70 -11.26 1.38
N SER A 56 -23.94 -11.39 2.45
CA SER A 56 -23.03 -10.35 2.91
C SER A 56 -21.94 -10.05 1.88
N PHE A 57 -21.40 -11.08 1.22
CA PHE A 57 -20.41 -10.89 0.15
C PHE A 57 -20.99 -10.05 -0.99
N ILE A 58 -22.15 -10.46 -1.54
CA ILE A 58 -22.82 -9.75 -2.64
C ILE A 58 -23.15 -8.31 -2.22
N HIS A 59 -23.71 -8.11 -1.04
CA HIS A 59 -24.06 -6.78 -0.54
C HIS A 59 -22.83 -5.87 -0.43
N ASN A 60 -21.78 -6.33 0.21
CA ASN A 60 -20.58 -5.54 0.46
C ASN A 60 -19.76 -5.28 -0.81
N CYS A 61 -19.72 -6.24 -1.73
CA CYS A 61 -18.95 -6.14 -2.94
C CYS A 61 -19.64 -5.36 -4.07
N LYS A 62 -20.95 -5.12 -3.97
CA LYS A 62 -21.70 -4.36 -4.96
C LYS A 62 -21.15 -2.95 -5.21
N GLN A 63 -20.57 -2.33 -4.19
CA GLN A 63 -19.97 -0.99 -4.30
C GLN A 63 -18.77 -0.91 -5.25
N PHE A 64 -18.17 -2.04 -5.62
CA PHE A 64 -17.03 -2.16 -6.54
C PHE A 64 -17.42 -2.49 -7.97
N THR A 65 -18.71 -2.63 -8.24
CA THR A 65 -19.28 -2.91 -9.57
C THR A 65 -19.82 -1.63 -10.21
N ALA A 66 -20.27 -1.73 -11.45
CA ALA A 66 -20.81 -0.59 -12.22
C ALA A 66 -21.92 0.14 -11.44
N GLY A 67 -21.79 1.46 -11.29
CA GLY A 67 -22.68 2.32 -10.51
C GLY A 67 -22.41 2.33 -9.00
N GLY A 68 -21.43 1.58 -8.50
CA GLY A 68 -21.01 1.58 -7.11
C GLY A 68 -20.01 2.68 -6.78
N PHE A 69 -19.89 3.01 -5.49
CA PHE A 69 -19.02 4.10 -5.03
C PHE A 69 -17.54 3.89 -5.38
N TYR A 70 -17.06 2.64 -5.34
CA TYR A 70 -15.69 2.25 -5.65
C TYR A 70 -15.55 1.60 -7.04
N GLU A 71 -16.48 1.84 -7.95
CA GLU A 71 -16.45 1.27 -9.32
C GLU A 71 -15.09 1.48 -9.99
N ASN A 72 -14.49 2.68 -9.85
CA ASN A 72 -13.23 3.03 -10.48
C ASN A 72 -12.02 2.27 -9.93
N VAL A 73 -12.12 1.67 -8.74
CA VAL A 73 -11.03 0.87 -8.15
C VAL A 73 -10.86 -0.46 -8.90
N CYS A 74 -11.97 -1.03 -9.37
CA CYS A 74 -11.98 -2.34 -10.03
C CYS A 74 -12.25 -2.25 -11.55
N LYS A 75 -12.35 -1.02 -12.09
CA LYS A 75 -12.52 -0.80 -13.52
C LYS A 75 -11.19 -1.04 -14.23
N GLU A 76 -11.25 -1.80 -15.32
CA GLU A 76 -10.08 -1.93 -16.19
C GLU A 76 -9.59 -0.54 -16.61
N SER A 77 -8.35 -0.25 -16.26
CA SER A 77 -7.69 1.00 -16.58
C SER A 77 -6.56 0.74 -17.57
N THR A 78 -6.50 1.52 -18.63
CA THR A 78 -5.33 1.56 -19.50
C THR A 78 -4.10 2.17 -18.81
N LEU A 79 -4.28 2.76 -17.61
CA LEU A 79 -3.21 3.36 -16.81
C LEU A 79 -2.37 2.33 -16.03
N GLU A 80 -2.91 1.16 -15.70
CA GLU A 80 -2.19 0.16 -14.90
C GLU A 80 -0.90 -0.31 -15.57
N ASN A 81 -0.95 -0.57 -16.88
CA ASN A 81 0.24 -0.92 -17.65
C ASN A 81 1.18 0.27 -17.90
N ASP A 82 0.75 1.49 -17.62
CA ASP A 82 1.51 2.69 -17.92
C ASP A 82 2.40 3.14 -16.75
N ILE A 83 2.00 2.92 -15.49
CA ILE A 83 2.79 3.30 -14.31
C ILE A 83 4.19 2.67 -14.35
N LEU A 84 4.28 1.40 -14.72
CA LEU A 84 5.55 0.68 -14.80
C LEU A 84 6.48 1.23 -15.90
N ASN A 85 5.91 1.86 -16.94
CA ASN A 85 6.64 2.43 -18.07
C ASN A 85 6.94 3.93 -17.92
N LYS A 86 6.48 4.59 -16.85
CA LYS A 86 6.74 6.02 -16.61
C LYS A 86 8.00 6.23 -15.80
N ASP A 87 8.83 7.18 -16.22
CA ASP A 87 10.03 7.56 -15.49
C ASP A 87 9.72 8.36 -14.22
N PHE A 88 8.58 9.05 -14.19
CA PHE A 88 8.14 9.86 -13.06
C PHE A 88 6.67 9.63 -12.76
N VAL A 89 6.36 9.23 -11.53
CA VAL A 89 5.01 8.94 -11.04
C VAL A 89 4.77 9.68 -9.73
N VAL A 90 3.64 10.35 -9.60
CA VAL A 90 3.23 11.04 -8.37
C VAL A 90 1.92 10.45 -7.87
N PHE A 91 1.91 10.05 -6.60
CA PHE A 91 0.70 9.64 -5.88
C PHE A 91 0.25 10.78 -4.96
N GLU A 92 -0.86 11.44 -5.30
CA GLU A 92 -1.46 12.49 -4.48
C GLU A 92 -2.45 11.87 -3.49
N LEU A 93 -2.14 11.93 -2.21
CA LEU A 93 -2.91 11.27 -1.14
C LEU A 93 -3.89 12.19 -0.41
N THR A 94 -3.80 13.50 -0.59
CA THR A 94 -4.59 14.50 0.16
C THR A 94 -6.09 14.26 0.06
N GLN A 95 -6.57 13.90 -1.12
CA GLN A 95 -7.99 13.68 -1.39
C GLN A 95 -8.52 12.39 -0.75
N ILE A 96 -7.70 11.36 -0.66
CA ILE A 96 -8.10 10.00 -0.24
C ILE A 96 -7.76 9.68 1.20
N LYS A 97 -6.95 10.48 1.88
CA LYS A 97 -6.46 10.21 3.25
C LYS A 97 -7.58 10.01 4.29
N LYS A 98 -8.80 10.45 3.99
CA LYS A 98 -9.98 10.27 4.85
C LYS A 98 -10.70 8.94 4.62
N ASP A 99 -10.39 8.24 3.53
CA ASP A 99 -10.96 6.94 3.21
C ASP A 99 -9.91 5.84 3.40
N PRO A 100 -9.98 5.08 4.51
CA PRO A 100 -8.98 4.06 4.82
C PRO A 100 -8.88 2.95 3.77
N PHE A 101 -9.98 2.65 3.07
CA PHE A 101 -9.98 1.65 2.01
C PHE A 101 -9.19 2.13 0.79
N LEU A 102 -9.45 3.33 0.30
CA LEU A 102 -8.72 3.89 -0.84
C LEU A 102 -7.23 4.05 -0.52
N VAL A 103 -6.91 4.43 0.71
CA VAL A 103 -5.51 4.48 1.16
C VAL A 103 -4.85 3.11 1.07
N SER A 104 -5.51 2.05 1.56
CA SER A 104 -4.98 0.68 1.48
C SER A 104 -4.74 0.25 0.03
N VAL A 105 -5.66 0.55 -0.87
CA VAL A 105 -5.51 0.26 -2.31
C VAL A 105 -4.30 0.98 -2.91
N ILE A 106 -4.18 2.28 -2.68
CA ILE A 106 -3.04 3.06 -3.20
C ILE A 106 -1.72 2.59 -2.59
N MET A 107 -1.72 2.20 -1.32
CA MET A 107 -0.53 1.63 -0.68
C MET A 107 -0.11 0.32 -1.32
N SER A 108 -1.06 -0.57 -1.63
CA SER A 108 -0.76 -1.82 -2.35
C SER A 108 -0.16 -1.52 -3.72
N ILE A 109 -0.74 -0.59 -4.49
CA ILE A 109 -0.21 -0.18 -5.80
C ILE A 109 1.20 0.42 -5.66
N LEU A 110 1.44 1.25 -4.64
CA LEU A 110 2.74 1.84 -4.37
C LEU A 110 3.79 0.74 -4.09
N PHE A 111 3.46 -0.25 -3.26
CA PHE A 111 4.37 -1.35 -2.93
C PHE A 111 4.68 -2.21 -4.15
N ASP A 112 3.66 -2.61 -4.90
CA ASP A 112 3.84 -3.36 -6.14
C ASP A 112 4.72 -2.58 -7.14
N THR A 113 4.55 -1.25 -7.20
CA THR A 113 5.37 -0.38 -8.05
C THR A 113 6.82 -0.34 -7.57
N ILE A 114 7.07 -0.24 -6.26
CA ILE A 114 8.42 -0.25 -5.69
C ILE A 114 9.09 -1.60 -5.98
N GLU A 115 8.41 -2.71 -5.72
CA GLU A 115 8.94 -4.04 -5.99
C GLU A 115 9.23 -4.25 -7.48
N SER A 116 8.29 -3.91 -8.34
CA SER A 116 8.40 -4.17 -9.78
C SER A 116 9.37 -3.24 -10.50
N LYS A 117 9.50 -1.97 -10.09
CA LYS A 117 10.36 -0.99 -10.78
C LYS A 117 11.74 -0.84 -10.15
N ILE A 118 11.85 -0.90 -8.83
CA ILE A 118 13.08 -0.53 -8.13
C ILE A 118 13.80 -1.77 -7.61
N LEU A 119 13.07 -2.74 -7.07
CA LEU A 119 13.68 -3.92 -6.45
C LEU A 119 13.93 -5.06 -7.43
N SER A 120 13.21 -5.13 -8.54
CA SER A 120 13.30 -6.23 -9.51
C SER A 120 14.49 -6.12 -10.46
N ASP A 121 14.91 -4.92 -10.81
CA ASP A 121 15.98 -4.67 -11.79
C ASP A 121 17.04 -3.70 -11.27
N ARG A 122 18.19 -4.24 -10.87
CA ARG A 122 19.34 -3.48 -10.37
C ARG A 122 20.01 -2.61 -11.43
N SER A 123 19.72 -2.78 -12.70
CA SER A 123 20.25 -1.93 -13.77
C SER A 123 19.58 -0.57 -13.83
N VAL A 124 18.35 -0.48 -13.31
CA VAL A 124 17.55 0.75 -13.27
C VAL A 124 17.77 1.47 -11.95
N ARG A 125 18.05 2.77 -12.02
CA ARG A 125 18.11 3.62 -10.84
C ARG A 125 16.71 4.14 -10.52
N GLY A 126 16.28 3.96 -9.29
CA GLY A 126 15.00 4.46 -8.80
C GLY A 126 15.14 5.35 -7.58
N MET A 127 14.24 6.32 -7.44
CA MET A 127 14.18 7.16 -6.25
C MET A 127 12.72 7.26 -5.78
N LEU A 128 12.51 7.00 -4.51
CA LEU A 128 11.25 7.15 -3.82
C LEU A 128 11.28 8.41 -2.97
N VAL A 129 10.32 9.30 -3.15
CA VAL A 129 10.25 10.55 -2.38
C VAL A 129 8.92 10.61 -1.65
N PHE A 130 8.98 10.77 -0.34
CA PHE A 130 7.82 11.06 0.50
C PHE A 130 7.87 12.53 0.92
N ASP A 131 7.09 13.35 0.25
CA ASP A 131 6.84 14.71 0.69
C ASP A 131 5.78 14.73 1.80
N GLU A 132 5.90 15.66 2.73
CA GLU A 132 5.03 15.72 3.93
C GLU A 132 4.92 14.37 4.67
N TYR A 133 6.07 13.70 4.84
CA TYR A 133 6.12 12.34 5.39
C TYR A 133 5.39 12.19 6.73
N ALA A 134 5.34 13.23 7.54
CA ALA A 134 4.60 13.25 8.81
C ALA A 134 3.11 12.91 8.64
N GLU A 135 2.48 13.32 7.55
CA GLU A 135 1.10 12.96 7.24
C GLU A 135 1.00 11.51 6.73
N ALA A 136 1.92 11.13 5.86
CA ALA A 136 1.95 9.80 5.28
C ALA A 136 2.16 8.70 6.34
N GLN A 137 3.07 8.91 7.29
CA GLN A 137 3.38 7.92 8.34
C GLN A 137 2.21 7.62 9.28
N ALA A 138 1.26 8.55 9.41
CA ALA A 138 0.07 8.36 10.25
C ALA A 138 -0.96 7.41 9.61
N ILE A 139 -0.80 7.10 8.34
CA ILE A 139 -1.70 6.24 7.59
C ILE A 139 -1.39 4.78 7.92
N LYS A 140 -2.39 4.09 8.49
CA LYS A 140 -2.31 2.67 8.83
C LYS A 140 -3.41 1.91 8.12
N ASP A 141 -3.04 0.84 7.46
CA ASP A 141 -4.02 -0.14 7.01
C ASP A 141 -4.47 -1.00 8.20
N LYS A 142 -5.74 -0.88 8.55
CA LYS A 142 -6.33 -1.63 9.67
C LYS A 142 -6.49 -3.12 9.38
N HIS A 143 -6.44 -3.54 8.12
CA HIS A 143 -6.69 -4.92 7.71
C HIS A 143 -5.41 -5.72 7.53
N SER A 144 -4.40 -5.16 6.90
CA SER A 144 -3.12 -5.84 6.69
C SER A 144 -2.14 -5.67 7.86
N GLY A 145 -2.38 -4.69 8.73
CA GLY A 145 -1.43 -4.29 9.78
C GLY A 145 -0.18 -3.60 9.24
N THR A 146 -0.09 -3.42 7.92
CA THR A 146 1.01 -2.71 7.27
C THR A 146 0.78 -1.21 7.40
N ASP A 147 1.78 -0.47 7.79
CA ASP A 147 1.76 0.98 7.79
C ASP A 147 2.86 1.56 6.89
N ILE A 148 2.66 2.78 6.45
CA ILE A 148 3.63 3.47 5.59
C ILE A 148 4.98 3.58 6.30
N HIS A 149 4.97 3.78 7.61
CA HIS A 149 6.17 3.99 8.38
C HIS A 149 7.09 2.76 8.41
N SER A 150 6.51 1.57 8.62
CA SER A 150 7.25 0.30 8.58
C SER A 150 7.84 0.03 7.19
N THR A 151 7.07 0.34 6.15
CA THR A 151 7.53 0.16 4.77
C THR A 151 8.62 1.14 4.38
N VAL A 152 8.51 2.39 4.78
CA VAL A 152 9.57 3.38 4.56
C VAL A 152 10.85 2.95 5.28
N ALA A 153 10.76 2.47 6.53
CA ALA A 153 11.91 1.93 7.24
C ALA A 153 12.55 0.74 6.49
N PHE A 154 11.73 -0.17 5.95
CA PHE A 154 12.19 -1.26 5.10
C PHE A 154 12.89 -0.73 3.83
N CYS A 155 12.35 0.27 3.16
CA CYS A 155 12.96 0.88 1.99
C CYS A 155 14.32 1.52 2.31
N TYR A 156 14.47 2.20 3.44
CA TYR A 156 15.78 2.73 3.88
C TYR A 156 16.83 1.64 4.07
N GLN A 157 16.43 0.44 4.48
CA GLN A 157 17.35 -0.69 4.65
C GLN A 157 17.70 -1.40 3.34
N LYS A 158 16.76 -1.45 2.38
CA LYS A 158 16.83 -2.31 1.19
C LYS A 158 17.27 -1.58 -0.07
N LEU A 159 16.71 -0.39 -0.35
CA LEU A 159 16.85 0.25 -1.67
C LEU A 159 18.29 0.52 -2.06
N ARG A 160 19.16 0.85 -1.11
CA ARG A 160 20.60 1.06 -1.38
C ARG A 160 21.27 -0.15 -2.06
N LYS A 161 20.88 -1.37 -1.69
CA LYS A 161 21.44 -2.60 -2.24
C LYS A 161 20.92 -2.91 -3.64
N GLU A 162 19.79 -2.32 -3.97
CA GLU A 162 19.07 -2.52 -5.24
C GLU A 162 19.19 -1.31 -6.18
N ASN A 163 20.25 -0.50 -6.02
CA ASN A 163 20.51 0.72 -6.81
C ASN A 163 19.39 1.78 -6.72
N GLY A 164 18.60 1.72 -5.65
CA GLY A 164 17.55 2.66 -5.33
C GLY A 164 17.94 3.66 -4.24
N ALA A 165 17.21 4.78 -4.21
CA ALA A 165 17.31 5.79 -3.16
C ALA A 165 15.92 6.07 -2.57
N ILE A 166 15.91 6.55 -1.33
CA ILE A 166 14.69 7.04 -0.69
C ILE A 166 14.97 8.37 0.00
N MET A 167 14.03 9.28 -0.07
CA MET A 167 14.04 10.57 0.61
C MET A 167 12.70 10.79 1.32
N THR A 168 12.76 11.22 2.56
CA THR A 168 11.59 11.69 3.32
C THR A 168 11.78 13.15 3.66
N VAL A 169 10.74 13.95 3.46
CA VAL A 169 10.72 15.38 3.78
C VAL A 169 9.81 15.59 4.99
N ILE A 170 10.33 16.22 6.02
CA ILE A 170 9.63 16.54 7.26
C ILE A 170 9.83 18.01 7.61
N GLN A 171 8.87 18.61 8.28
CA GLN A 171 8.97 20.00 8.73
C GLN A 171 9.68 20.14 10.08
N SER A 172 9.63 19.09 10.90
CA SER A 172 10.29 19.03 12.21
C SER A 172 10.60 17.59 12.60
N PRO A 173 11.74 17.33 13.23
CA PRO A 173 12.09 16.01 13.77
C PRO A 173 11.07 15.48 14.81
N ALA A 174 10.38 16.37 15.52
CA ALA A 174 9.33 16.01 16.47
C ALA A 174 8.11 15.31 15.82
N GLN A 175 7.96 15.43 14.49
CA GLN A 175 6.91 14.74 13.76
C GLN A 175 7.19 13.24 13.58
N LEU A 176 8.42 12.79 13.77
CA LEU A 176 8.75 11.36 13.71
C LEU A 176 8.41 10.69 15.04
N PRO A 177 7.64 9.59 15.05
CA PRO A 177 7.33 8.86 16.27
C PRO A 177 8.59 8.26 16.88
N ASP A 178 8.57 8.02 18.20
CA ASP A 178 9.68 7.37 18.88
C ASP A 178 9.47 5.86 18.90
N ASN A 179 9.94 5.17 17.86
CA ASN A 179 9.80 3.74 17.69
C ASN A 179 10.97 3.13 16.89
N GLU A 180 10.98 1.81 16.78
CA GLU A 180 12.02 1.05 16.06
C GLU A 180 12.12 1.41 14.57
N TYR A 181 11.02 1.76 13.91
CA TYR A 181 11.02 2.14 12.49
C TYR A 181 11.72 3.47 12.28
N THR A 182 11.46 4.47 13.13
CA THR A 182 12.19 5.74 13.11
C THR A 182 13.69 5.54 13.36
N GLN A 183 14.05 4.69 14.30
CA GLN A 183 15.45 4.34 14.55
C GLN A 183 16.09 3.69 13.32
N GLY A 184 15.35 2.81 12.64
CA GLY A 184 15.75 2.19 11.38
C GLY A 184 15.98 3.22 10.27
N ILE A 185 15.09 4.20 10.12
CA ILE A 185 15.22 5.30 9.15
C ILE A 185 16.46 6.14 9.46
N ILE A 186 16.62 6.62 10.69
CA ILE A 186 17.74 7.47 11.10
C ILE A 186 19.06 6.73 10.89
N SER A 187 19.17 5.48 11.33
CA SER A 187 20.42 4.68 11.24
C SER A 187 20.84 4.38 9.80
N ASN A 188 19.89 4.37 8.85
CA ASN A 188 20.17 4.12 7.43
C ASN A 188 20.18 5.40 6.59
N THR A 189 19.93 6.58 7.17
CA THR A 189 20.02 7.86 6.50
C THR A 189 21.50 8.18 6.20
N GLN A 190 21.82 8.40 4.92
CA GLN A 190 23.17 8.68 4.45
C GLN A 190 23.43 10.19 4.32
N LEU A 191 22.39 10.94 3.96
CA LEU A 191 22.44 12.38 3.75
C LEU A 191 21.29 13.03 4.50
N LEU A 192 21.58 14.09 5.21
CA LEU A 192 20.59 14.92 5.89
C LEU A 192 20.73 16.35 5.37
N PHE A 193 19.66 16.90 4.83
CA PHE A 193 19.56 18.29 4.41
C PHE A 193 18.72 19.04 5.44
N VAL A 194 19.36 20.02 6.10
CA VAL A 194 18.67 20.91 7.03
C VAL A 194 18.52 22.26 6.35
N LEU A 195 17.27 22.66 6.09
CA LEU A 195 16.97 23.98 5.56
C LEU A 195 16.94 25.02 6.70
N PRO A 196 17.10 26.31 6.39
CA PRO A 196 17.00 27.37 7.40
C PRO A 196 15.70 27.26 8.20
N THR A 197 15.82 27.23 9.52
CA THR A 197 14.73 27.03 10.46
C THR A 197 14.96 27.85 11.74
N ASN A 198 14.01 27.82 12.65
CA ASN A 198 14.19 28.46 13.96
C ASN A 198 15.06 27.60 14.89
N ASP A 199 15.61 28.24 15.94
CA ASP A 199 16.54 27.60 16.88
C ASP A 199 15.98 26.36 17.55
N VAL A 200 14.67 26.34 17.84
CA VAL A 200 14.01 25.19 18.51
C VAL A 200 14.03 23.96 17.62
N VAL A 201 13.67 24.11 16.34
CA VAL A 201 13.69 22.99 15.38
C VAL A 201 15.14 22.57 15.07
N TYR A 202 16.07 23.52 15.06
CA TYR A 202 17.48 23.24 14.87
C TYR A 202 18.03 22.37 16.01
N ASP A 203 17.81 22.76 17.27
CA ASP A 203 18.22 21.99 18.44
C ASP A 203 17.62 20.58 18.46
N GLN A 204 16.31 20.46 18.15
CA GLN A 204 15.64 19.16 18.01
C GLN A 204 16.28 18.31 16.91
N THR A 205 16.75 18.91 15.82
CA THR A 205 17.42 18.19 14.73
C THR A 205 18.77 17.65 15.20
N ILE A 206 19.56 18.47 15.88
CA ILE A 206 20.86 18.04 16.43
C ILE A 206 20.67 16.86 17.38
N GLU A 207 19.74 16.97 18.32
CA GLU A 207 19.45 15.92 19.30
C GLU A 207 18.95 14.64 18.63
N ARG A 208 17.92 14.74 17.79
CA ARG A 208 17.24 13.58 17.18
C ARG A 208 18.13 12.77 16.23
N PHE A 209 18.98 13.47 15.47
CA PHE A 209 19.89 12.83 14.52
C PHE A 209 21.31 12.64 15.07
N HIS A 210 21.54 12.94 16.37
CA HIS A 210 22.83 12.80 17.03
C HIS A 210 23.98 13.52 16.30
N LEU A 211 23.69 14.71 15.78
CA LEU A 211 24.67 15.48 15.04
C LEU A 211 25.77 16.04 16.00
N LYS A 212 27.02 16.00 15.56
CA LYS A 212 28.11 16.59 16.33
C LYS A 212 28.24 18.08 15.97
N SER A 213 28.45 18.93 16.97
CA SER A 213 28.45 20.39 16.83
C SER A 213 29.47 20.96 15.84
N GLU A 214 30.53 20.23 15.51
CA GLU A 214 31.63 20.70 14.67
C GLU A 214 31.54 20.28 13.19
N ALA A 215 30.53 19.50 12.79
CA ALA A 215 30.53 18.86 11.46
C ALA A 215 29.49 19.40 10.47
N GLN A 216 28.82 20.53 10.80
CA GLN A 216 27.47 20.54 10.31
C GLN A 216 27.00 21.78 9.60
N ILE A 217 27.83 22.76 9.41
CA ILE A 217 27.41 24.02 8.78
C ILE A 217 28.36 24.42 7.68
#